data_b983ccb3211d5b034aad418117e920fb
#
_entry.id   b983ccb3211d5b034aad418117e920fb
#
_cell.length_a   1.000
_cell.length_b   1.000
_cell.length_c   1.000
_cell.angle_alpha   90.00
_cell.angle_beta   90.00
_cell.angle_gamma   90.00
#
_symmetry.space_group_name_H-M   'P 1'
#
loop_
_entity.id
_entity.type
_entity.pdbx_description
1 polymer ?
#
loop_
_entity_poly.entity_id
_entity_poly.type
_entity_poly.pdbx_seq_one_letter_code
_entity_poly.pdbx_strand_id
1 'polypeptide(L)'
;QWIAAPPNGDPDFDRNFLRGQVLPVLTARWPVCAASLSRSAAHCAEAQGLVEVLAAREIAQIGGSRPGTLSLAGLAAREPALQAAVLRHWISGLGLPPPNSRHLERVRGEVMKARPDRGPLVAWPGGEARRYRDDLYVMAPLPPVPGSLVLAWRRGELALPAGLGCLRLLAGGGEVLDPDACWPSGLEVRFGVAGLSCRPVGQPHHRRLKHLFQDAGIPPWLRRYV
;
A
#
# COMPACT_ATOMS: atom_id res chain seq x y z
N GLN A 1 -41.01 -18.10 13.39
CA GLN A 1 -40.98 -19.31 12.54
C GLN A 1 -39.74 -19.26 11.65
N TRP A 2 -38.75 -20.15 11.86
CA TRP A 2 -37.58 -20.24 11.02
C TRP A 2 -37.91 -21.08 9.80
N ILE A 3 -37.69 -20.53 8.62
CA ILE A 3 -37.81 -21.28 7.36
C ILE A 3 -36.47 -22.00 7.14
N ALA A 4 -36.50 -23.34 7.17
CA ALA A 4 -35.36 -24.16 6.80
C ALA A 4 -35.18 -24.08 5.26
N ALA A 5 -34.20 -23.31 4.80
CA ALA A 5 -33.89 -23.29 3.37
C ALA A 5 -33.12 -24.58 3.01
N PRO A 6 -33.38 -25.20 1.83
CA PRO A 6 -32.77 -26.44 1.38
C PRO A 6 -31.23 -26.51 1.50
N PRO A 7 -30.47 -25.39 1.28
CA PRO A 7 -29.01 -25.41 1.43
C PRO A 7 -28.49 -25.55 2.86
N ASN A 8 -29.35 -25.39 3.88
CA ASN A 8 -28.92 -25.45 5.30
C ASN A 8 -28.59 -26.87 5.79
N GLY A 9 -28.94 -27.91 5.04
CA GLY A 9 -28.65 -29.29 5.37
C GLY A 9 -27.60 -29.95 4.47
N ASP A 10 -27.14 -29.27 3.45
CA ASP A 10 -26.21 -29.81 2.47
C ASP A 10 -24.79 -29.95 3.09
N PRO A 11 -24.26 -31.19 3.24
CA PRO A 11 -22.96 -31.44 3.83
C PRO A 11 -21.77 -30.99 2.97
N ASP A 12 -21.97 -30.66 1.71
CA ASP A 12 -20.91 -30.18 0.82
C ASP A 12 -20.41 -28.78 1.23
N PHE A 13 -21.20 -28.07 2.05
CA PHE A 13 -20.73 -26.85 2.67
C PHE A 13 -20.01 -27.13 4.00
N ASP A 14 -18.75 -26.72 4.13
CA ASP A 14 -17.92 -26.90 5.33
C ASP A 14 -18.65 -26.56 6.64
N ARG A 15 -19.41 -25.48 6.66
CA ARG A 15 -20.19 -25.05 7.82
C ARG A 15 -21.25 -26.12 8.23
N ASN A 16 -21.94 -26.69 7.28
CA ASN A 16 -22.99 -27.70 7.52
C ASN A 16 -22.36 -29.03 7.90
N PHE A 17 -21.27 -29.41 7.27
CA PHE A 17 -20.47 -30.57 7.62
C PHE A 17 -19.98 -30.49 9.08
N LEU A 18 -19.34 -29.37 9.45
CA LEU A 18 -18.89 -29.16 10.82
C LEU A 18 -20.05 -29.24 11.82
N ARG A 19 -21.17 -28.61 11.52
CA ARG A 19 -22.32 -28.54 12.42
C ARG A 19 -23.09 -29.86 12.51
N GLY A 20 -23.21 -30.59 11.41
CA GLY A 20 -23.99 -31.82 11.32
C GLY A 20 -23.22 -33.08 11.64
N GLN A 21 -21.92 -33.12 11.38
CA GLN A 21 -21.12 -34.34 11.53
C GLN A 21 -20.00 -34.21 12.57
N VAL A 22 -19.25 -33.12 12.60
CA VAL A 22 -18.06 -33.01 13.46
C VAL A 22 -18.43 -32.59 14.89
N LEU A 23 -19.22 -31.54 15.04
CA LEU A 23 -19.59 -31.02 16.37
C LEU A 23 -20.37 -32.07 17.22
N PRO A 24 -21.32 -32.85 16.68
CA PRO A 24 -22.00 -33.89 17.46
C PRO A 24 -21.05 -34.96 18.02
N VAL A 25 -20.06 -35.37 17.21
CA VAL A 25 -19.05 -36.39 17.65
C VAL A 25 -18.20 -35.80 18.78
N LEU A 26 -17.73 -34.55 18.61
CA LEU A 26 -16.96 -33.87 19.65
C LEU A 26 -17.77 -33.68 20.93
N THR A 27 -19.01 -33.26 20.83
CA THR A 27 -19.89 -32.98 21.98
C THR A 27 -20.27 -34.29 22.72
N ALA A 28 -20.47 -35.38 22.00
CA ALA A 28 -20.72 -36.69 22.62
C ALA A 28 -19.56 -37.14 23.51
N ARG A 29 -18.34 -36.88 23.12
CA ARG A 29 -17.12 -37.23 23.90
C ARG A 29 -16.75 -36.17 24.92
N TRP A 30 -16.92 -34.90 24.59
CA TRP A 30 -16.60 -33.74 25.42
C TRP A 30 -17.78 -32.76 25.45
N PRO A 31 -18.74 -32.91 26.36
CA PRO A 31 -19.96 -32.11 26.38
C PRO A 31 -19.76 -30.59 26.45
N VAL A 32 -18.62 -30.13 27.01
CA VAL A 32 -18.30 -28.70 27.18
C VAL A 32 -17.40 -28.16 26.07
N CYS A 33 -17.10 -28.94 25.01
CA CYS A 33 -16.15 -28.52 23.97
C CYS A 33 -16.59 -27.22 23.27
N ALA A 34 -17.86 -27.06 22.94
CA ALA A 34 -18.37 -25.85 22.27
C ALA A 34 -18.16 -24.60 23.14
N ALA A 35 -18.48 -24.71 24.44
CA ALA A 35 -18.25 -23.59 25.38
C ALA A 35 -16.77 -23.27 25.56
N SER A 36 -15.91 -24.28 25.56
CA SER A 36 -14.45 -24.09 25.67
C SER A 36 -13.88 -23.44 24.41
N LEU A 37 -14.30 -23.87 23.22
CA LEU A 37 -13.91 -23.25 21.94
C LEU A 37 -14.38 -21.81 21.86
N SER A 38 -15.62 -21.52 22.27
CA SER A 38 -16.17 -20.16 22.28
C SER A 38 -15.37 -19.24 23.22
N ARG A 39 -15.02 -19.70 24.43
CA ARG A 39 -14.17 -18.92 25.35
C ARG A 39 -12.79 -18.67 24.77
N SER A 40 -12.16 -19.68 24.21
CA SER A 40 -10.85 -19.52 23.57
C SER A 40 -10.91 -18.51 22.42
N ALA A 41 -11.94 -18.58 21.58
CA ALA A 41 -12.15 -17.62 20.51
C ALA A 41 -12.36 -16.19 21.04
N ALA A 42 -13.13 -16.03 22.14
CA ALA A 42 -13.31 -14.73 22.77
C ALA A 42 -11.99 -14.17 23.30
N HIS A 43 -11.19 -14.95 24.03
CA HIS A 43 -9.88 -14.53 24.49
C HIS A 43 -8.90 -14.19 23.36
N CYS A 44 -8.93 -14.95 22.25
CA CYS A 44 -8.14 -14.61 21.07
C CYS A 44 -8.57 -13.27 20.47
N ALA A 45 -9.88 -13.01 20.41
CA ALA A 45 -10.41 -11.74 19.88
C ALA A 45 -10.03 -10.55 20.76
N GLU A 46 -10.12 -10.70 22.11
CA GLU A 46 -9.66 -9.68 23.06
C GLU A 46 -8.16 -9.39 22.90
N ALA A 47 -7.34 -10.43 22.87
CA ALA A 47 -5.90 -10.30 22.65
C ALA A 47 -5.58 -9.62 21.31
N GLN A 48 -6.28 -9.97 20.24
CA GLN A 48 -6.14 -9.33 18.93
C GLN A 48 -6.48 -7.84 19.01
N GLY A 49 -7.57 -7.47 19.69
CA GLY A 49 -7.94 -6.07 19.90
C GLY A 49 -6.86 -5.26 20.62
N LEU A 50 -6.24 -5.83 21.65
CA LEU A 50 -5.10 -5.19 22.36
C LEU A 50 -3.90 -5.01 21.43
N VAL A 51 -3.58 -6.00 20.61
CA VAL A 51 -2.49 -5.93 19.61
C VAL A 51 -2.76 -4.82 18.59
N GLU A 52 -4.00 -4.67 18.14
CA GLU A 52 -4.39 -3.62 17.18
C GLU A 52 -4.26 -2.22 17.79
N VAL A 53 -4.71 -2.03 19.05
CA VAL A 53 -4.54 -0.75 19.76
C VAL A 53 -3.07 -0.42 19.92
N LEU A 54 -2.23 -1.39 20.29
CA LEU A 54 -0.80 -1.20 20.42
C LEU A 54 -0.17 -0.84 19.08
N ALA A 55 -0.49 -1.58 18.02
CA ALA A 55 0.01 -1.32 16.68
C ALA A 55 -0.36 0.08 16.17
N ALA A 56 -1.61 0.51 16.40
CA ALA A 56 -2.05 1.87 16.03
C ALA A 56 -1.26 2.97 16.76
N ARG A 57 -0.98 2.79 18.07
CA ARG A 57 -0.15 3.72 18.85
C ARG A 57 1.28 3.79 18.31
N GLU A 58 1.86 2.66 17.96
CA GLU A 58 3.21 2.61 17.40
C GLU A 58 3.28 3.29 16.03
N ILE A 59 2.30 3.05 15.14
CA ILE A 59 2.21 3.70 13.83
C ILE A 59 2.22 5.23 13.97
N ALA A 60 1.49 5.77 14.94
CA ALA A 60 1.45 7.20 15.19
C ALA A 60 2.83 7.79 15.59
N GLN A 61 3.72 6.97 16.17
CA GLN A 61 5.06 7.38 16.63
C GLN A 61 6.14 7.21 15.54
N ILE A 62 5.95 6.27 14.62
CA ILE A 62 6.96 5.90 13.62
C ILE A 62 6.55 6.30 12.19
N GLY A 63 5.76 7.35 12.05
CA GLY A 63 5.46 7.93 10.74
C GLY A 63 6.73 8.25 9.97
N GLY A 64 6.72 7.97 8.67
CA GLY A 64 7.84 8.28 7.79
C GLY A 64 7.93 9.76 7.41
N SER A 65 8.87 10.10 6.55
CA SER A 65 9.08 11.48 6.10
C SER A 65 7.97 11.98 5.16
N ARG A 66 7.15 11.08 4.66
CA ARG A 66 6.02 11.39 3.78
C ARG A 66 4.70 10.81 4.30
N PRO A 67 3.57 11.46 4.03
CA PRO A 67 2.27 10.91 4.39
C PRO A 67 2.08 9.48 3.87
N GLY A 68 1.56 8.60 4.69
CA GLY A 68 1.30 7.20 4.32
C GLY A 68 2.54 6.30 4.28
N THR A 69 3.70 6.74 4.77
CA THR A 69 4.91 5.91 4.93
C THR A 69 5.25 5.66 6.40
N LEU A 70 6.05 4.64 6.68
CA LEU A 70 6.62 4.38 8.00
C LEU A 70 8.15 4.54 7.98
N SER A 71 8.72 5.07 9.07
CA SER A 71 10.16 5.10 9.29
C SER A 71 10.69 3.68 9.48
N LEU A 72 11.66 3.30 8.66
CA LEU A 72 12.35 2.01 8.77
C LEU A 72 13.19 1.93 10.05
N ALA A 73 13.86 3.01 10.41
CA ALA A 73 14.61 3.09 11.67
C ALA A 73 13.66 2.96 12.87
N GLY A 74 12.53 3.67 12.83
CA GLY A 74 11.50 3.57 13.85
C GLY A 74 10.94 2.16 13.98
N LEU A 75 10.61 1.52 12.86
CA LEU A 75 10.10 0.14 12.85
C LEU A 75 11.16 -0.87 13.32
N ALA A 76 12.42 -0.71 12.88
CA ALA A 76 13.52 -1.60 13.26
C ALA A 76 13.86 -1.57 14.77
N ALA A 77 13.57 -0.45 15.43
CA ALA A 77 13.74 -0.32 16.88
C ALA A 77 12.69 -1.08 17.71
N ARG A 78 11.68 -1.68 17.09
CA ARG A 78 10.63 -2.45 17.76
C ARG A 78 10.97 -3.94 17.79
N GLU A 79 10.43 -4.63 18.79
CA GLU A 79 10.53 -6.08 18.88
C GLU A 79 9.93 -6.78 17.65
N PRO A 80 10.49 -7.92 17.21
CA PRO A 80 10.04 -8.61 16.00
C PRO A 80 8.54 -8.91 15.93
N ALA A 81 7.93 -9.28 17.05
CA ALA A 81 6.48 -9.55 17.11
C ALA A 81 5.67 -8.28 16.88
N LEU A 82 6.11 -7.15 17.46
CA LEU A 82 5.47 -5.86 17.31
C LEU A 82 5.65 -5.30 15.89
N GLN A 83 6.82 -5.48 15.27
CA GLN A 83 7.02 -5.14 13.85
C GLN A 83 5.97 -5.82 12.95
N ALA A 84 5.72 -7.12 13.17
CA ALA A 84 4.75 -7.87 12.38
C ALA A 84 3.30 -7.37 12.62
N ALA A 85 2.96 -7.06 13.86
CA ALA A 85 1.64 -6.52 14.21
C ALA A 85 1.43 -5.12 13.59
N VAL A 86 2.41 -4.23 13.71
CA VAL A 86 2.41 -2.90 13.11
C VAL A 86 2.24 -2.98 11.60
N LEU A 87 3.02 -3.82 10.92
CA LEU A 87 2.92 -3.99 9.47
C LEU A 87 1.54 -4.49 9.04
N ARG A 88 0.98 -5.51 9.72
CA ARG A 88 -0.37 -6.00 9.39
C ARG A 88 -1.44 -4.91 9.56
N HIS A 89 -1.43 -4.24 10.70
CA HIS A 89 -2.40 -3.20 11.02
C HIS A 89 -2.31 -2.03 10.04
N TRP A 90 -1.09 -1.56 9.76
CA TRP A 90 -0.85 -0.46 8.83
C TRP A 90 -1.28 -0.78 7.41
N ILE A 91 -0.92 -1.97 6.88
CA ILE A 91 -1.29 -2.40 5.52
C ILE A 91 -2.81 -2.53 5.40
N SER A 92 -3.47 -3.10 6.39
CA SER A 92 -4.95 -3.17 6.42
C SER A 92 -5.58 -1.79 6.48
N GLY A 93 -5.01 -0.86 7.25
CA GLY A 93 -5.47 0.53 7.34
C GLY A 93 -5.34 1.32 6.03
N LEU A 94 -4.43 0.90 5.14
CA LEU A 94 -4.30 1.43 3.78
C LEU A 94 -5.33 0.83 2.80
N GLY A 95 -6.21 -0.07 3.25
CA GLY A 95 -7.18 -0.75 2.41
C GLY A 95 -6.59 -1.81 1.48
N LEU A 96 -5.36 -2.24 1.74
CA LEU A 96 -4.67 -3.24 0.93
C LEU A 96 -4.89 -4.66 1.48
N PRO A 97 -4.93 -5.68 0.61
CA PRO A 97 -4.99 -7.06 1.06
C PRO A 97 -3.82 -7.40 1.98
N PRO A 98 -4.05 -8.01 3.15
CA PRO A 98 -2.99 -8.32 4.10
C PRO A 98 -2.02 -9.36 3.52
N PRO A 99 -0.69 -9.14 3.66
CA PRO A 99 0.31 -10.13 3.31
C PRO A 99 0.26 -11.32 4.26
N ASN A 100 0.54 -12.51 3.77
CA ASN A 100 0.73 -13.68 4.63
C ASN A 100 2.04 -13.59 5.43
N SER A 101 2.23 -14.50 6.38
CA SER A 101 3.41 -14.52 7.27
C SER A 101 4.73 -14.54 6.49
N ARG A 102 4.82 -15.32 5.41
CA ARG A 102 6.01 -15.39 4.55
C ARG A 102 6.34 -14.06 3.88
N HIS A 103 5.32 -13.36 3.37
CA HIS A 103 5.54 -12.02 2.77
C HIS A 103 5.98 -11.01 3.83
N LEU A 104 5.41 -11.04 5.04
CA LEU A 104 5.83 -10.18 6.14
C LEU A 104 7.29 -10.43 6.55
N GLU A 105 7.71 -11.68 6.63
CA GLU A 105 9.10 -12.03 6.90
C GLU A 105 10.04 -11.52 5.80
N ARG A 106 9.62 -11.62 4.53
CA ARG A 106 10.38 -11.04 3.42
C ARG A 106 10.46 -9.52 3.49
N VAL A 107 9.37 -8.83 3.83
CA VAL A 107 9.40 -7.36 4.03
C VAL A 107 10.42 -7.01 5.13
N ARG A 108 10.40 -7.72 6.26
CA ARG A 108 11.35 -7.51 7.36
C ARG A 108 12.79 -7.89 7.00
N GLY A 109 12.97 -8.98 6.27
CA GLY A 109 14.29 -9.49 5.88
C GLY A 109 14.92 -8.76 4.68
N GLU A 110 14.13 -8.51 3.64
CA GLU A 110 14.62 -8.00 2.35
C GLU A 110 14.48 -6.49 2.24
N VAL A 111 13.31 -5.92 2.64
CA VAL A 111 13.04 -4.48 2.47
C VAL A 111 13.67 -3.67 3.59
N MET A 112 13.42 -4.05 4.85
CA MET A 112 13.93 -3.28 5.99
C MET A 112 15.45 -3.33 6.10
N LYS A 113 16.07 -4.48 5.79
CA LYS A 113 17.53 -4.68 5.88
C LYS A 113 18.30 -4.32 4.62
N ALA A 114 17.63 -3.93 3.54
CA ALA A 114 18.30 -3.54 2.31
C ALA A 114 19.18 -2.30 2.51
N ARG A 115 20.22 -2.18 1.71
CA ARG A 115 20.99 -0.93 1.60
C ARG A 115 20.12 0.15 0.94
N PRO A 116 20.32 1.44 1.28
CA PRO A 116 19.52 2.55 0.73
C PRO A 116 19.56 2.69 -0.80
N ASP A 117 20.62 2.21 -1.44
CA ASP A 117 20.86 2.24 -2.89
C ASP A 117 20.22 1.07 -3.64
N ARG A 118 19.85 0.00 -2.91
CA ARG A 118 19.15 -1.13 -3.50
C ARG A 118 17.66 -0.87 -3.47
N GLY A 119 16.97 -0.93 -4.58
CA GLY A 119 15.52 -0.79 -4.66
C GLY A 119 14.78 -2.10 -4.35
N PRO A 120 14.74 -2.57 -3.08
CA PRO A 120 14.10 -3.83 -2.76
C PRO A 120 12.61 -3.77 -3.05
N LEU A 121 12.06 -4.89 -3.52
CA LEU A 121 10.66 -5.08 -3.80
C LEU A 121 10.19 -6.41 -3.23
N VAL A 122 9.19 -6.38 -2.37
CA VAL A 122 8.42 -7.57 -1.98
C VAL A 122 6.98 -7.35 -2.40
N ALA A 123 6.49 -8.21 -3.29
CA ALA A 123 5.12 -8.16 -3.80
C ALA A 123 4.32 -9.37 -3.30
N TRP A 124 3.01 -9.15 -3.12
CA TRP A 124 2.00 -10.17 -2.82
C TRP A 124 0.71 -9.84 -3.61
N PRO A 125 -0.26 -10.73 -3.70
CA PRO A 125 -1.51 -10.44 -4.39
C PRO A 125 -2.19 -9.16 -3.87
N GLY A 126 -2.27 -8.13 -4.70
CA GLY A 126 -2.89 -6.84 -4.40
C GLY A 126 -2.03 -5.84 -3.64
N GLY A 127 -0.75 -6.12 -3.35
CA GLY A 127 0.12 -5.19 -2.66
C GLY A 127 1.60 -5.36 -2.95
N GLU A 128 2.37 -4.32 -2.73
CA GLU A 128 3.83 -4.34 -2.80
C GLU A 128 4.45 -3.44 -1.74
N ALA A 129 5.60 -3.86 -1.20
CA ALA A 129 6.41 -3.10 -0.26
C ALA A 129 7.75 -2.72 -0.88
N ARG A 130 8.15 -1.46 -0.71
CA ARG A 130 9.40 -0.90 -1.23
C ARG A 130 10.07 -0.02 -0.19
N ARG A 131 11.36 0.19 -0.34
CA ARG A 131 12.14 1.12 0.46
C ARG A 131 12.64 2.28 -0.39
N TYR A 132 12.52 3.49 0.13
CA TYR A 132 13.23 4.65 -0.39
C TYR A 132 13.76 5.51 0.77
N ARG A 133 15.08 5.67 0.85
CA ARG A 133 15.77 6.28 2.00
C ARG A 133 15.42 5.53 3.30
N ASP A 134 14.89 6.21 4.30
CA ASP A 134 14.41 5.61 5.55
C ASP A 134 12.90 5.31 5.55
N ASP A 135 12.23 5.52 4.44
CA ASP A 135 10.79 5.28 4.35
C ASP A 135 10.46 3.90 3.79
N LEU A 136 9.56 3.21 4.47
CA LEU A 136 8.84 2.04 3.98
C LEU A 136 7.57 2.51 3.26
N TYR A 137 7.44 2.12 2.01
CA TYR A 137 6.26 2.33 1.17
C TYR A 137 5.50 1.03 1.01
N VAL A 138 4.19 1.09 1.13
CA VAL A 138 3.29 -0.01 0.76
C VAL A 138 2.18 0.57 -0.11
N MET A 139 1.90 -0.10 -1.23
CA MET A 139 0.92 0.36 -2.21
C MET A 139 0.37 -0.80 -3.04
N ALA A 140 -0.72 -0.57 -3.74
CA ALA A 140 -1.14 -1.47 -4.80
C ALA A 140 -0.08 -1.54 -5.91
N PRO A 141 0.05 -2.65 -6.63
CA PRO A 141 0.94 -2.74 -7.79
C PRO A 141 0.66 -1.61 -8.76
N LEU A 142 1.71 -0.91 -9.16
CA LEU A 142 1.59 0.24 -10.06
C LEU A 142 1.20 -0.24 -11.47
N PRO A 143 0.25 0.45 -12.15
CA PRO A 143 -0.13 0.10 -13.50
C PRO A 143 1.05 0.28 -14.48
N PRO A 144 1.08 -0.45 -15.59
CA PRO A 144 2.12 -0.26 -16.60
C PRO A 144 1.99 1.13 -17.24
N VAL A 145 3.11 1.85 -17.34
CA VAL A 145 3.15 3.14 -18.03
C VAL A 145 3.56 2.89 -19.49
N PRO A 146 2.82 3.42 -20.46
CA PRO A 146 3.23 3.39 -21.85
C PRO A 146 4.55 4.17 -22.05
N GLY A 147 5.63 3.47 -22.41
CA GLY A 147 7.00 4.03 -22.41
C GLY A 147 7.27 5.15 -23.41
N SER A 148 6.35 5.43 -24.35
CA SER A 148 6.52 6.43 -25.42
C SER A 148 5.26 7.24 -25.67
N LEU A 149 4.31 7.24 -24.74
CA LEU A 149 3.07 7.98 -24.93
C LEU A 149 3.30 9.47 -24.78
N VAL A 150 2.82 10.23 -25.79
CA VAL A 150 2.76 11.70 -25.76
C VAL A 150 1.30 12.11 -25.89
N LEU A 151 0.80 12.87 -24.94
CA LEU A 151 -0.56 13.39 -24.95
C LEU A 151 -0.52 14.90 -25.09
N ALA A 152 -1.28 15.43 -26.05
CA ALA A 152 -1.46 16.87 -26.15
C ALA A 152 -2.49 17.34 -25.10
N TRP A 153 -2.09 18.29 -24.28
CA TRP A 153 -2.99 18.94 -23.31
C TRP A 153 -3.25 20.38 -23.71
N ARG A 154 -4.48 20.69 -24.10
CA ARG A 154 -4.82 22.03 -24.61
C ARG A 154 -5.46 22.94 -23.55
N ARG A 155 -6.50 22.52 -22.90
CA ARG A 155 -7.16 23.17 -21.73
C ARG A 155 -8.13 22.18 -21.10
N GLY A 156 -8.53 22.46 -19.86
CA GLY A 156 -9.47 21.62 -19.14
C GLY A 156 -8.83 20.38 -18.52
N GLU A 157 -9.62 19.32 -18.40
CA GLU A 157 -9.17 18.06 -17.83
C GLU A 157 -8.62 17.14 -18.91
N LEU A 158 -7.44 16.53 -18.65
CA LEU A 158 -6.85 15.51 -19.50
C LEU A 158 -6.88 14.18 -18.76
N ALA A 159 -7.68 13.23 -19.25
CA ALA A 159 -7.65 11.85 -18.73
C ALA A 159 -6.33 11.17 -19.10
N LEU A 160 -5.69 10.53 -18.12
CA LEU A 160 -4.48 9.78 -18.32
C LEU A 160 -4.79 8.28 -18.49
N PRO A 161 -4.02 7.52 -19.29
CA PRO A 161 -4.29 6.11 -19.55
C PRO A 161 -4.01 5.24 -18.33
N ALA A 162 -4.47 3.99 -18.40
CA ALA A 162 -4.18 2.92 -17.43
C ALA A 162 -4.49 3.28 -15.97
N GLY A 163 -5.54 4.08 -15.72
CA GLY A 163 -5.96 4.44 -14.36
C GLY A 163 -5.02 5.42 -13.64
N LEU A 164 -4.16 6.12 -14.37
CA LEU A 164 -3.25 7.15 -13.80
C LEU A 164 -3.98 8.42 -13.34
N GLY A 165 -5.31 8.47 -13.49
CA GLY A 165 -6.13 9.61 -13.08
C GLY A 165 -6.28 10.67 -14.17
N CYS A 166 -6.36 11.93 -13.76
CA CYS A 166 -6.50 13.06 -14.70
C CYS A 166 -5.65 14.25 -14.26
N LEU A 167 -5.22 15.03 -15.23
CA LEU A 167 -4.59 16.34 -15.02
C LEU A 167 -5.62 17.42 -15.12
N ARG A 168 -5.66 18.31 -14.14
CA ARG A 168 -6.50 19.51 -14.11
C ARG A 168 -5.67 20.72 -13.73
N LEU A 169 -5.93 21.85 -14.38
CA LEU A 169 -5.40 23.11 -13.92
C LEU A 169 -6.25 23.59 -12.74
N LEU A 170 -5.62 23.81 -11.60
CA LEU A 170 -6.28 24.38 -10.44
C LEU A 170 -5.85 25.84 -10.30
N ALA A 171 -6.80 26.74 -10.07
CA ALA A 171 -6.49 28.10 -9.65
C ALA A 171 -5.97 28.06 -8.20
N GLY A 172 -4.74 28.51 -7.97
CA GLY A 172 -4.16 28.47 -6.61
C GLY A 172 -2.80 29.16 -6.56
N GLY A 173 -2.41 29.59 -5.36
CA GLY A 173 -1.10 30.20 -5.14
C GLY A 173 0.01 29.18 -5.02
N GLY A 174 1.13 29.41 -5.69
CA GLY A 174 2.33 28.58 -5.70
C GLY A 174 3.15 28.86 -6.96
N GLU A 175 4.13 28.00 -7.25
CA GLU A 175 4.78 27.99 -8.56
C GLU A 175 3.77 27.49 -9.58
N VAL A 176 3.25 28.39 -10.41
CA VAL A 176 2.16 28.14 -11.35
C VAL A 176 2.68 28.19 -12.77
N LEU A 177 2.08 27.37 -13.63
CA LEU A 177 2.21 27.53 -15.07
C LEU A 177 1.51 28.87 -15.46
N ASP A 178 2.20 29.73 -16.20
CA ASP A 178 1.57 30.88 -16.81
C ASP A 178 0.64 30.40 -17.94
N PRO A 179 -0.70 30.55 -17.79
CA PRO A 179 -1.61 30.03 -18.80
C PRO A 179 -1.43 30.76 -20.15
N ASP A 180 -1.16 32.03 -20.12
CA ASP A 180 -1.05 32.84 -21.33
C ASP A 180 0.23 32.54 -22.12
N ALA A 181 1.29 32.15 -21.43
CA ALA A 181 2.53 31.67 -22.06
C ALA A 181 2.44 30.23 -22.58
N CYS A 182 1.71 29.36 -21.88
CA CYS A 182 1.69 27.93 -22.18
C CYS A 182 0.61 27.54 -23.20
N TRP A 183 -0.60 28.13 -23.12
CA TRP A 183 -1.75 27.66 -23.89
C TRP A 183 -1.75 28.03 -25.38
N PRO A 184 -1.11 29.08 -25.88
CA PRO A 184 -1.07 29.33 -27.34
C PRO A 184 -0.47 28.15 -28.12
N SER A 185 0.54 27.49 -27.55
CA SER A 185 1.21 26.32 -28.17
C SER A 185 0.67 24.98 -27.69
N GLY A 186 -0.12 24.97 -26.62
CA GLY A 186 -0.52 23.76 -25.88
C GLY A 186 0.63 23.18 -25.06
N LEU A 187 0.31 22.19 -24.24
CA LEU A 187 1.28 21.43 -23.45
C LEU A 187 1.31 19.98 -23.91
N GLU A 188 2.45 19.36 -23.80
CA GLU A 188 2.59 17.93 -24.02
C GLU A 188 2.90 17.20 -22.72
N VAL A 189 2.14 16.15 -22.43
CA VAL A 189 2.40 15.21 -21.34
C VAL A 189 3.12 14.02 -21.90
N ARG A 190 4.35 13.79 -21.46
CA ARG A 190 5.20 12.70 -21.92
C ARG A 190 5.49 11.74 -20.81
N PHE A 191 5.40 10.44 -21.07
CA PHE A 191 5.78 9.36 -20.18
C PHE A 191 7.13 8.76 -20.56
N GLY A 192 7.83 8.14 -19.60
CA GLY A 192 9.07 7.40 -19.89
C GLY A 192 10.26 8.27 -20.28
N VAL A 193 10.33 9.47 -19.82
CA VAL A 193 11.31 10.52 -20.18
C VAL A 193 12.71 10.32 -19.54
N ALA A 194 13.19 9.10 -19.49
CA ALA A 194 14.54 8.80 -19.02
C ALA A 194 15.59 9.55 -19.84
N GLY A 195 16.48 10.28 -19.17
CA GLY A 195 17.58 11.01 -19.83
C GLY A 195 17.29 12.46 -20.20
N LEU A 196 16.05 12.92 -20.11
CA LEU A 196 15.73 14.32 -20.34
C LEU A 196 16.39 15.26 -19.32
N SER A 197 16.71 16.44 -19.78
CA SER A 197 17.18 17.58 -18.96
C SER A 197 16.30 18.79 -19.23
N CYS A 198 16.08 19.59 -18.21
CA CYS A 198 15.41 20.88 -18.31
C CYS A 198 16.21 21.93 -17.55
N ARG A 199 15.90 23.17 -17.78
CA ARG A 199 16.43 24.32 -17.02
C ARG A 199 15.34 24.80 -16.07
N PRO A 200 15.44 24.50 -14.76
CA PRO A 200 14.48 25.02 -13.78
C PRO A 200 14.46 26.55 -13.77
N VAL A 201 13.31 27.11 -13.43
CA VAL A 201 13.16 28.58 -13.30
C VAL A 201 14.16 29.07 -12.24
N GLY A 202 14.85 30.18 -12.55
CA GLY A 202 15.87 30.74 -11.66
C GLY A 202 17.22 30.04 -11.65
N GLN A 203 17.42 28.94 -12.40
CA GLN A 203 18.73 28.29 -12.52
C GLN A 203 19.43 28.58 -13.84
N PRO A 204 20.76 28.82 -13.81
CA PRO A 204 21.51 29.15 -15.01
C PRO A 204 21.78 27.95 -15.93
N HIS A 205 21.73 26.71 -15.37
CA HIS A 205 22.17 25.51 -16.08
C HIS A 205 21.05 24.48 -16.23
N HIS A 206 21.16 23.67 -17.31
CA HIS A 206 20.31 22.50 -17.48
C HIS A 206 20.66 21.42 -16.43
N ARG A 207 19.63 20.80 -15.87
CA ARG A 207 19.73 19.67 -14.95
C ARG A 207 18.98 18.47 -15.49
N ARG A 208 19.51 17.26 -15.29
CA ARG A 208 18.80 16.04 -15.66
C ARG A 208 17.57 15.88 -14.75
N LEU A 209 16.43 15.51 -15.31
CA LEU A 209 15.19 15.26 -14.56
C LEU A 209 15.40 14.25 -13.42
N LYS A 210 16.26 13.24 -13.62
CA LYS A 210 16.63 12.28 -12.57
C LYS A 210 17.10 12.98 -11.27
N HIS A 211 17.92 14.03 -11.39
CA HIS A 211 18.43 14.75 -10.23
C HIS A 211 17.34 15.62 -9.60
N LEU A 212 16.49 16.25 -10.40
CA LEU A 212 15.36 17.04 -9.89
C LEU A 212 14.38 16.16 -9.12
N PHE A 213 14.04 14.99 -9.66
CA PHE A 213 13.21 14.01 -8.95
C PHE A 213 13.86 13.51 -7.66
N GLN A 214 15.20 13.37 -7.65
CA GLN A 214 15.94 12.96 -6.47
C GLN A 214 15.93 14.04 -5.38
N ASP A 215 16.08 15.29 -5.77
CA ASP A 215 16.03 16.46 -4.85
C ASP A 215 14.60 16.63 -4.30
N ALA A 216 13.58 16.46 -5.15
CA ALA A 216 12.18 16.45 -4.74
C ALA A 216 11.80 15.20 -3.92
N GLY A 217 12.74 14.28 -3.71
CA GLY A 217 12.51 13.04 -2.94
C GLY A 217 11.54 12.07 -3.59
N ILE A 218 11.39 12.09 -4.92
CA ILE A 218 10.51 11.17 -5.64
C ILE A 218 11.19 9.81 -5.78
N PRO A 219 10.57 8.73 -5.26
CA PRO A 219 11.11 7.39 -5.36
C PRO A 219 11.31 6.95 -6.82
N PRO A 220 12.35 6.14 -7.14
CA PRO A 220 12.68 5.73 -8.51
C PRO A 220 11.53 5.10 -9.29
N TRP A 221 10.70 4.30 -8.62
CA TRP A 221 9.56 3.64 -9.24
C TRP A 221 8.40 4.58 -9.58
N LEU A 222 8.29 5.72 -8.89
CA LEU A 222 7.27 6.75 -9.18
C LEU A 222 7.71 7.72 -10.29
N ARG A 223 9.00 7.83 -10.60
CA ARG A 223 9.53 8.82 -11.56
C ARG A 223 9.01 8.65 -12.99
N ARG A 224 8.47 7.49 -13.30
CA ARG A 224 7.85 7.24 -14.61
C ARG A 224 6.39 7.70 -14.69
N TYR A 225 5.81 8.11 -13.56
CA TYR A 225 4.43 8.54 -13.43
C TYR A 225 4.30 10.06 -13.17
N VAL A 226 5.44 10.76 -13.15
CA VAL A 226 5.56 12.19 -12.85
C VAL A 226 6.03 12.91 -14.09
#